data_ff14e0d3a8b65329d32f1bec532855cd
#
_entry.id   ff14e0d3a8b65329d32f1bec532855cd
#
_cell.length_a   1.000
_cell.length_b   1.000
_cell.length_c   1.000
_cell.angle_alpha   90.00
_cell.angle_beta   90.00
_cell.angle_gamma   90.00
#
_symmetry.space_group_name_H-M   'P 1'
#
loop_
_entity.id
_entity.type
_entity.pdbx_description
1 polymer ?
#
loop_
_entity_poly.entity_id
_entity_poly.type
_entity_poly.pdbx_seq_one_letter_code
_entity_poly.pdbx_strand_id
1 'polypeptide(L)'
;MTNEQDILKALENIYAPGGISLTRVVSGIVFSDGKAFVSLTGDPQKPQPWEVARRNAEMAIKALPGVEAAIVTLTADRVAGSSQPSHKHDHDHAGHDHGHKHTAAPPPSRQSSSSSLANVRFMIAVASGKGGVGKSTTAVNLALGLSAQGWRVGLLDADIYGPSAPRLFGLNKKPLVEEGKLLPLEAHGVKIMSMGFLVDEKTPMVWRGPMVTQALMQMLNEVKWGELDAMIIDMPPGTGDVQLTIAQHAALSGAVIVSTPQDLALIDARRAVAMFQKVETPILGVIENMSYFQCPHCGGRSEIFSHGGARHDAEKLSVPFLGE
;
A
#
# COMPACT_ATOMS: atom_id res chain seq x y z
N MET A 1 -17.58 -13.38 -24.76
CA MET A 1 -17.05 -12.95 -23.43
C MET A 1 -15.54 -12.87 -23.58
N THR A 2 -14.94 -11.74 -23.24
CA THR A 2 -13.48 -11.54 -23.29
C THR A 2 -12.80 -12.52 -22.31
N ASN A 3 -11.69 -13.10 -22.73
CA ASN A 3 -10.88 -14.02 -21.93
C ASN A 3 -9.40 -13.63 -22.01
N GLU A 4 -8.52 -14.34 -21.30
CA GLU A 4 -7.08 -14.06 -21.26
C GLU A 4 -6.41 -14.10 -22.65
N GLN A 5 -6.91 -14.95 -23.56
CA GLN A 5 -6.40 -15.05 -24.93
C GLN A 5 -6.73 -13.80 -25.75
N ASP A 6 -7.91 -13.21 -25.54
CA ASP A 6 -8.30 -11.96 -26.20
C ASP A 6 -7.44 -10.79 -25.71
N ILE A 7 -7.08 -10.78 -24.42
CA ILE A 7 -6.14 -9.80 -23.84
C ILE A 7 -4.76 -9.95 -24.45
N LEU A 8 -4.23 -11.18 -24.55
CA LEU A 8 -2.95 -11.44 -25.23
C LEU A 8 -2.96 -10.96 -26.68
N LYS A 9 -4.05 -11.20 -27.40
CA LYS A 9 -4.23 -10.78 -28.79
C LYS A 9 -4.23 -9.26 -28.92
N ALA A 10 -4.84 -8.55 -27.98
CA ALA A 10 -4.83 -7.08 -27.96
C ALA A 10 -3.44 -6.51 -27.72
N LEU A 11 -2.57 -7.24 -27.02
CA LEU A 11 -1.18 -6.85 -26.74
C LEU A 11 -0.19 -7.21 -27.85
N GLU A 12 -0.59 -8.04 -28.83
CA GLU A 12 0.31 -8.56 -29.89
C GLU A 12 0.93 -7.48 -30.75
N ASN A 13 0.17 -6.42 -31.04
CA ASN A 13 0.59 -5.30 -31.89
C ASN A 13 1.15 -4.11 -31.10
N ILE A 14 1.38 -4.26 -29.80
CA ILE A 14 1.99 -3.24 -28.96
C ILE A 14 3.42 -3.68 -28.62
N TYR A 15 4.36 -2.76 -28.80
CA TYR A 15 5.78 -3.05 -28.67
C TYR A 15 6.38 -2.35 -27.47
N ALA A 16 7.18 -3.11 -26.71
CA ALA A 16 8.07 -2.61 -25.67
C ALA A 16 9.29 -1.88 -26.29
N PRO A 17 10.03 -1.11 -25.50
CA PRO A 17 11.32 -0.56 -25.92
C PRO A 17 12.23 -1.64 -26.49
N GLY A 18 12.81 -1.38 -27.68
CA GLY A 18 13.61 -2.39 -28.40
C GLY A 18 12.82 -3.22 -29.42
N GLY A 19 11.51 -2.93 -29.65
CA GLY A 19 10.73 -3.58 -30.71
C GLY A 19 10.23 -4.97 -30.33
N ILE A 20 10.22 -5.31 -29.05
CA ILE A 20 9.74 -6.61 -28.55
C ILE A 20 8.22 -6.49 -28.35
N SER A 21 7.42 -7.41 -28.95
CA SER A 21 5.97 -7.46 -28.69
C SER A 21 5.70 -7.66 -27.20
N LEU A 22 4.69 -6.94 -26.67
CA LEU A 22 4.34 -7.03 -25.26
C LEU A 22 3.92 -8.43 -24.82
N THR A 23 3.41 -9.25 -25.73
CA THR A 23 3.06 -10.66 -25.44
C THR A 23 4.24 -11.48 -24.92
N ARG A 24 5.47 -11.14 -25.33
CA ARG A 24 6.70 -11.84 -24.89
C ARG A 24 7.19 -11.43 -23.50
N VAL A 25 6.73 -10.31 -23.01
CA VAL A 25 7.11 -9.74 -21.71
C VAL A 25 5.98 -9.77 -20.70
N VAL A 26 4.84 -10.35 -21.06
CA VAL A 26 3.76 -10.64 -20.11
C VAL A 26 4.22 -11.70 -19.13
N SER A 27 4.18 -11.39 -17.85
CA SER A 27 4.50 -12.30 -16.74
C SER A 27 3.26 -12.85 -16.02
N GLY A 28 2.09 -12.28 -16.27
CA GLY A 28 0.82 -12.76 -15.74
C GLY A 28 -0.36 -11.98 -16.31
N ILE A 29 -1.48 -12.68 -16.51
CA ILE A 29 -2.78 -12.10 -16.88
C ILE A 29 -3.81 -12.67 -15.94
N VAL A 30 -4.70 -11.84 -15.45
CA VAL A 30 -5.90 -12.25 -14.72
C VAL A 30 -7.05 -11.42 -15.26
N PHE A 31 -8.11 -12.09 -15.69
CA PHE A 31 -9.35 -11.44 -16.11
C PHE A 31 -10.51 -12.02 -15.31
N SER A 32 -11.21 -11.18 -14.56
CA SER A 32 -12.38 -11.56 -13.78
C SER A 32 -13.35 -10.39 -13.70
N ASP A 33 -14.63 -10.66 -13.87
CA ASP A 33 -15.73 -9.69 -13.71
C ASP A 33 -15.52 -8.36 -14.45
N GLY A 34 -15.09 -8.42 -15.71
CA GLY A 34 -14.86 -7.23 -16.51
C GLY A 34 -13.57 -6.48 -16.18
N LYS A 35 -12.73 -7.00 -15.30
CA LYS A 35 -11.46 -6.35 -14.90
C LYS A 35 -10.28 -7.19 -15.35
N ALA A 36 -9.32 -6.54 -16.03
CA ALA A 36 -8.09 -7.14 -16.50
C ALA A 36 -6.91 -6.63 -15.68
N PHE A 37 -6.12 -7.56 -15.15
CA PHE A 37 -4.84 -7.27 -14.48
C PHE A 37 -3.74 -7.94 -15.30
N VAL A 38 -2.79 -7.14 -15.80
CA VAL A 38 -1.69 -7.64 -16.64
C VAL A 38 -0.36 -7.18 -16.05
N SER A 39 0.57 -8.11 -15.89
CA SER A 39 1.92 -7.84 -15.46
C SER A 39 2.90 -7.97 -16.62
N LEU A 40 3.71 -6.93 -16.86
CA LEU A 40 4.74 -6.89 -17.89
C LEU A 40 6.13 -6.82 -17.23
N THR A 41 7.07 -7.63 -17.70
CA THR A 41 8.46 -7.57 -17.26
C THR A 41 9.19 -6.50 -18.05
N GLY A 42 9.69 -5.45 -17.38
CA GLY A 42 10.36 -4.30 -17.96
C GLY A 42 11.80 -4.10 -17.49
N ASP A 43 12.56 -3.28 -18.21
CA ASP A 43 13.92 -2.89 -17.82
C ASP A 43 13.88 -1.72 -16.82
N PRO A 44 14.32 -1.91 -15.56
CA PRO A 44 14.29 -0.87 -14.53
C PRO A 44 15.21 0.32 -14.84
N GLN A 45 16.18 0.17 -15.75
CA GLN A 45 17.10 1.23 -16.12
C GLN A 45 16.51 2.23 -17.14
N LYS A 46 15.38 1.90 -17.78
CA LYS A 46 14.73 2.73 -18.79
C LYS A 46 13.23 2.91 -18.50
N PRO A 47 12.83 3.56 -17.40
CA PRO A 47 11.45 3.58 -16.96
C PRO A 47 10.48 4.31 -17.90
N GLN A 48 10.88 5.44 -18.51
CA GLN A 48 9.98 6.26 -19.33
C GLN A 48 9.45 5.57 -20.60
N PRO A 49 10.26 4.90 -21.44
CA PRO A 49 9.75 4.19 -22.60
C PRO A 49 8.83 3.01 -22.25
N TRP A 50 9.06 2.35 -21.11
CA TRP A 50 8.21 1.28 -20.62
C TRP A 50 6.87 1.79 -20.10
N GLU A 51 6.84 2.99 -19.54
CA GLU A 51 5.59 3.62 -19.09
C GLU A 51 4.66 3.94 -20.27
N VAL A 52 5.21 4.35 -21.42
CA VAL A 52 4.44 4.54 -22.65
C VAL A 52 3.84 3.21 -23.13
N ALA A 53 4.64 2.14 -23.14
CA ALA A 53 4.18 0.81 -23.52
C ALA A 53 3.08 0.29 -22.58
N ARG A 54 3.22 0.52 -21.27
CA ARG A 54 2.22 0.21 -20.25
C ARG A 54 0.88 0.88 -20.51
N ARG A 55 0.89 2.21 -20.76
CA ARG A 55 -0.32 2.97 -21.04
C ARG A 55 -1.00 2.52 -22.33
N ASN A 56 -0.24 2.23 -23.38
CA ASN A 56 -0.78 1.72 -24.64
C ASN A 56 -1.44 0.34 -24.42
N ALA A 57 -0.82 -0.53 -23.63
CA ALA A 57 -1.39 -1.82 -23.24
C ALA A 57 -2.72 -1.64 -22.48
N GLU A 58 -2.75 -0.74 -21.51
CA GLU A 58 -3.94 -0.46 -20.72
C GLU A 58 -5.10 0.04 -21.59
N MET A 59 -4.83 0.98 -22.53
CA MET A 59 -5.83 1.48 -23.48
C MET A 59 -6.36 0.37 -24.39
N ALA A 60 -5.47 -0.49 -24.92
CA ALA A 60 -5.88 -1.57 -25.82
C ALA A 60 -6.75 -2.62 -25.09
N ILE A 61 -6.42 -2.94 -23.85
CA ILE A 61 -7.21 -3.87 -23.04
C ILE A 61 -8.56 -3.27 -22.68
N LYS A 62 -8.62 -1.98 -22.31
CA LYS A 62 -9.88 -1.27 -22.03
C LYS A 62 -10.81 -1.20 -23.23
N ALA A 63 -10.29 -1.26 -24.46
CA ALA A 63 -11.09 -1.25 -25.67
C ALA A 63 -11.77 -2.59 -25.98
N LEU A 64 -11.43 -3.68 -25.27
CA LEU A 64 -12.04 -4.99 -25.48
C LEU A 64 -13.49 -5.04 -24.95
N PRO A 65 -14.39 -5.74 -25.65
CA PRO A 65 -15.78 -5.87 -25.23
C PRO A 65 -15.90 -6.54 -23.85
N GLY A 66 -16.61 -5.92 -22.92
CA GLY A 66 -16.81 -6.45 -21.56
C GLY A 66 -15.64 -6.24 -20.60
N VAL A 67 -14.65 -5.41 -20.96
CA VAL A 67 -13.62 -4.92 -20.04
C VAL A 67 -14.04 -3.58 -19.48
N GLU A 68 -14.34 -3.54 -18.18
CA GLU A 68 -14.73 -2.32 -17.45
C GLU A 68 -13.51 -1.58 -16.91
N ALA A 69 -12.47 -2.34 -16.52
CA ALA A 69 -11.23 -1.76 -16.02
C ALA A 69 -10.02 -2.63 -16.45
N ALA A 70 -8.90 -1.97 -16.73
CA ALA A 70 -7.63 -2.62 -17.01
C ALA A 70 -6.54 -1.99 -16.13
N ILE A 71 -5.73 -2.83 -15.50
CA ILE A 71 -4.58 -2.45 -14.71
C ILE A 71 -3.37 -3.18 -15.29
N VAL A 72 -2.42 -2.41 -15.81
CA VAL A 72 -1.17 -2.96 -16.37
C VAL A 72 0.00 -2.52 -15.50
N THR A 73 0.73 -3.49 -14.95
CA THR A 73 1.87 -3.26 -14.05
C THR A 73 3.18 -3.60 -14.73
N LEU A 74 4.24 -2.82 -14.44
CA LEU A 74 5.61 -3.11 -14.86
C LEU A 74 6.37 -3.76 -13.70
N THR A 75 6.93 -4.94 -13.94
CA THR A 75 7.80 -5.66 -13.01
C THR A 75 9.22 -5.69 -13.55
N ALA A 76 10.22 -5.51 -12.68
CA ALA A 76 11.62 -5.63 -13.06
C ALA A 76 12.13 -7.04 -12.70
N ASP A 77 12.67 -7.78 -13.67
CA ASP A 77 13.44 -8.99 -13.36
C ASP A 77 14.82 -8.59 -12.82
N ARG A 78 15.08 -8.85 -11.54
CA ARG A 78 16.46 -8.96 -11.07
C ARG A 78 17.01 -10.30 -11.56
N VAL A 79 17.89 -10.26 -12.53
CA VAL A 79 18.72 -11.41 -12.89
C VAL A 79 19.51 -11.82 -11.64
N ALA A 80 19.20 -12.98 -11.08
CA ALA A 80 19.98 -13.59 -10.01
C ALA A 80 21.35 -13.93 -10.57
N GLY A 81 22.40 -13.14 -10.23
CA GLY A 81 23.76 -13.43 -10.60
C GLY A 81 24.58 -12.22 -11.04
N SER A 82 24.75 -11.21 -10.18
CA SER A 82 25.94 -10.36 -10.21
C SER A 82 26.32 -9.99 -8.78
N SER A 83 27.28 -10.76 -8.25
CA SER A 83 28.04 -10.39 -7.06
C SER A 83 28.71 -9.04 -7.29
N GLN A 84 28.38 -8.04 -6.48
CA GLN A 84 29.12 -6.78 -6.42
C GLN A 84 30.56 -7.05 -5.96
N PRO A 85 31.57 -6.48 -6.61
CA PRO A 85 32.91 -6.44 -6.06
C PRO A 85 32.94 -5.45 -4.89
N SER A 86 33.46 -5.91 -3.75
CA SER A 86 33.74 -5.11 -2.58
C SER A 86 34.78 -4.03 -2.90
N HIS A 87 34.40 -2.76 -2.81
CA HIS A 87 35.38 -1.67 -2.86
C HIS A 87 36.07 -1.54 -1.48
N LYS A 88 37.37 -1.88 -1.49
CA LYS A 88 38.33 -1.45 -0.47
C LYS A 88 38.57 0.05 -0.62
N HIS A 89 38.48 0.78 0.47
CA HIS A 89 38.96 2.15 0.56
C HIS A 89 40.48 2.13 0.73
N ASP A 90 41.19 2.72 -0.23
CA ASP A 90 42.51 3.27 0.01
C ASP A 90 42.48 4.78 -0.29
N HIS A 91 42.97 5.55 0.68
CA HIS A 91 43.12 6.98 0.60
C HIS A 91 44.43 7.32 -0.12
N ASP A 92 44.38 8.17 -1.13
CA ASP A 92 45.52 9.05 -1.41
C ASP A 92 45.06 10.38 -2.02
N HIS A 93 45.65 11.44 -1.47
CA HIS A 93 45.42 12.84 -1.82
C HIS A 93 46.25 13.26 -3.03
N ALA A 94 45.62 13.89 -4.03
CA ALA A 94 46.31 14.95 -4.80
C ALA A 94 45.25 15.86 -5.46
N GLY A 95 45.32 17.16 -5.19
CA GLY A 95 44.43 18.18 -5.70
C GLY A 95 44.71 18.51 -7.16
N HIS A 96 43.65 18.85 -7.88
CA HIS A 96 43.67 19.79 -9.01
C HIS A 96 42.35 20.51 -9.12
N ASP A 97 42.45 21.82 -8.97
CA ASP A 97 41.44 22.85 -9.16
C ASP A 97 41.14 22.99 -10.68
N HIS A 98 39.88 22.78 -11.09
CA HIS A 98 39.34 23.30 -12.35
C HIS A 98 37.86 23.71 -12.13
N GLY A 99 37.68 24.99 -11.99
CA GLY A 99 36.37 25.61 -11.91
C GLY A 99 35.58 25.48 -13.23
N HIS A 100 34.48 24.74 -13.17
CA HIS A 100 33.42 24.81 -14.16
C HIS A 100 32.12 25.27 -13.46
N LYS A 101 31.73 26.49 -13.79
CA LYS A 101 30.41 27.03 -13.47
C LYS A 101 29.36 26.19 -14.19
N HIS A 102 28.71 25.28 -13.48
CA HIS A 102 27.47 24.70 -13.95
C HIS A 102 26.31 25.59 -13.47
N THR A 103 25.70 26.30 -14.40
CA THR A 103 24.39 26.89 -14.23
C THR A 103 23.39 25.75 -14.01
N ALA A 104 22.93 25.61 -12.79
CA ALA A 104 21.88 24.66 -12.45
C ALA A 104 20.58 25.08 -13.17
N ALA A 105 20.10 24.21 -14.04
CA ALA A 105 18.75 24.31 -14.58
C ALA A 105 17.75 24.19 -13.41
N PRO A 106 16.65 24.97 -13.40
CA PRO A 106 15.65 24.83 -12.35
C PRO A 106 15.06 23.43 -12.37
N PRO A 107 14.76 22.84 -11.21
CA PRO A 107 14.16 21.49 -11.14
C PRO A 107 12.83 21.53 -11.91
N PRO A 108 12.50 20.45 -12.66
CA PRO A 108 11.25 20.37 -13.40
C PRO A 108 10.09 20.58 -12.41
N SER A 109 9.26 21.57 -12.69
CA SER A 109 8.04 21.85 -11.96
C SER A 109 7.23 20.54 -11.89
N ARG A 110 6.98 20.06 -10.67
CA ARG A 110 6.02 18.98 -10.42
C ARG A 110 4.70 19.43 -11.05
N GLN A 111 4.37 18.87 -12.22
CA GLN A 111 3.03 18.97 -12.74
C GLN A 111 2.12 18.32 -11.71
N SER A 112 1.32 19.12 -11.04
CA SER A 112 0.27 18.72 -10.14
C SER A 112 -0.81 18.00 -10.97
N SER A 113 -0.63 16.69 -11.19
CA SER A 113 -1.78 15.83 -11.33
C SER A 113 -2.58 16.02 -10.03
N SER A 114 -3.82 16.49 -10.11
CA SER A 114 -4.70 16.65 -8.97
C SER A 114 -4.92 15.27 -8.35
N SER A 115 -4.05 14.91 -7.42
CA SER A 115 -4.16 13.63 -6.72
C SER A 115 -5.45 13.70 -5.90
N SER A 116 -6.25 12.65 -5.93
CA SER A 116 -7.49 12.55 -5.11
C SER A 116 -7.21 12.71 -3.62
N LEU A 117 -5.93 12.65 -3.22
CA LEU A 117 -5.43 12.86 -1.86
C LEU A 117 -5.21 14.33 -1.48
N ALA A 118 -5.22 15.26 -2.44
CA ALA A 118 -5.04 16.69 -2.15
C ALA A 118 -6.12 17.25 -1.20
N ASN A 119 -7.27 16.59 -1.12
CA ASN A 119 -8.40 16.96 -0.28
C ASN A 119 -8.48 16.14 1.02
N VAL A 120 -7.45 15.42 1.39
CA VAL A 120 -7.35 14.67 2.65
C VAL A 120 -6.50 15.46 3.63
N ARG A 121 -7.10 15.84 4.78
CA ARG A 121 -6.41 16.67 5.77
C ARG A 121 -5.37 15.90 6.57
N PHE A 122 -5.73 14.72 7.08
CA PHE A 122 -4.83 13.85 7.85
C PHE A 122 -4.81 12.44 7.26
N MET A 123 -3.62 11.89 7.07
CA MET A 123 -3.41 10.53 6.61
C MET A 123 -2.72 9.73 7.71
N ILE A 124 -3.41 8.75 8.30
CA ILE A 124 -2.97 8.01 9.47
C ILE A 124 -2.78 6.55 9.10
N ALA A 125 -1.56 6.04 9.21
CA ALA A 125 -1.29 4.61 9.07
C ALA A 125 -1.59 3.87 10.37
N VAL A 126 -2.27 2.73 10.27
CA VAL A 126 -2.40 1.75 11.36
C VAL A 126 -1.56 0.55 10.98
N ALA A 127 -0.49 0.30 11.72
CA ALA A 127 0.52 -0.69 11.40
C ALA A 127 0.79 -1.66 12.56
N SER A 128 1.38 -2.78 12.22
CA SER A 128 1.84 -3.77 13.20
C SER A 128 3.09 -4.49 12.69
N GLY A 129 3.95 -4.91 13.59
CA GLY A 129 5.14 -5.66 13.22
C GLY A 129 4.85 -7.10 12.79
N LYS A 130 3.71 -7.68 13.19
CA LYS A 130 3.28 -9.04 12.81
C LYS A 130 1.77 -9.12 12.58
N GLY A 131 1.32 -10.19 11.92
CA GLY A 131 -0.10 -10.49 11.75
C GLY A 131 -0.78 -10.96 13.04
N GLY A 132 -2.12 -10.85 13.08
CA GLY A 132 -2.93 -11.41 14.17
C GLY A 132 -3.00 -10.59 15.46
N VAL A 133 -2.44 -9.38 15.52
CA VAL A 133 -2.48 -8.50 16.70
C VAL A 133 -3.75 -7.64 16.79
N GLY A 134 -4.66 -7.73 15.81
CA GLY A 134 -5.88 -6.93 15.76
C GLY A 134 -5.72 -5.57 15.08
N LYS A 135 -4.70 -5.39 14.25
CA LYS A 135 -4.43 -4.18 13.46
C LYS A 135 -5.67 -3.67 12.71
N SER A 136 -6.27 -4.50 11.86
CA SER A 136 -7.43 -4.12 11.05
C SER A 136 -8.66 -3.80 11.90
N THR A 137 -8.88 -4.54 12.99
CA THR A 137 -9.94 -4.21 13.96
C THR A 137 -9.72 -2.83 14.57
N THR A 138 -8.48 -2.51 14.93
CA THR A 138 -8.11 -1.19 15.45
C THR A 138 -8.31 -0.10 14.40
N ALA A 139 -7.89 -0.33 13.14
CA ALA A 139 -8.08 0.61 12.04
C ALA A 139 -9.56 0.92 11.80
N VAL A 140 -10.41 -0.10 11.77
CA VAL A 140 -11.86 0.06 11.61
C VAL A 140 -12.46 0.82 12.80
N ASN A 141 -12.13 0.46 14.04
CA ASN A 141 -12.66 1.14 15.22
C ASN A 141 -12.18 2.59 15.30
N LEU A 142 -10.95 2.90 14.90
CA LEU A 142 -10.43 4.27 14.82
C LEU A 142 -11.23 5.07 13.78
N ALA A 143 -11.46 4.51 12.59
CA ALA A 143 -12.26 5.16 11.54
C ALA A 143 -13.71 5.42 12.00
N LEU A 144 -14.36 4.44 12.62
CA LEU A 144 -15.71 4.58 13.16
C LEU A 144 -15.77 5.58 14.32
N GLY A 145 -14.77 5.57 15.21
CA GLY A 145 -14.69 6.52 16.33
C GLY A 145 -14.55 7.97 15.87
N LEU A 146 -13.73 8.24 14.85
CA LEU A 146 -13.61 9.56 14.25
C LEU A 146 -14.89 9.97 13.52
N SER A 147 -15.51 9.05 12.76
CA SER A 147 -16.79 9.29 12.10
C SER A 147 -17.90 9.63 13.11
N ALA A 148 -17.95 8.93 14.24
CA ALA A 148 -18.91 9.22 15.32
C ALA A 148 -18.73 10.61 15.96
N GLN A 149 -17.53 11.20 15.84
CA GLN A 149 -17.25 12.58 16.25
C GLN A 149 -17.55 13.62 15.16
N GLY A 150 -18.16 13.20 14.03
CA GLY A 150 -18.57 14.08 12.94
C GLY A 150 -17.47 14.34 11.89
N TRP A 151 -16.36 13.59 11.91
CA TRP A 151 -15.32 13.71 10.88
C TRP A 151 -15.73 12.95 9.61
N ARG A 152 -15.35 13.48 8.44
CA ARG A 152 -15.44 12.78 7.17
C ARG A 152 -14.23 11.85 7.06
N VAL A 153 -14.48 10.54 7.14
CA VAL A 153 -13.42 9.54 7.26
C VAL A 153 -13.41 8.61 6.07
N GLY A 154 -12.21 8.36 5.53
CA GLY A 154 -11.92 7.28 4.59
C GLY A 154 -11.12 6.17 5.27
N LEU A 155 -11.32 4.93 4.84
CA LEU A 155 -10.51 3.78 5.23
C LEU A 155 -10.04 3.07 3.98
N LEU A 156 -8.71 2.95 3.83
CA LEU A 156 -8.08 2.11 2.83
C LEU A 156 -7.52 0.86 3.49
N ASP A 157 -8.05 -0.30 3.13
CA ASP A 157 -7.48 -1.60 3.48
C ASP A 157 -6.37 -1.95 2.48
N ALA A 158 -5.14 -1.81 2.93
CA ALA A 158 -3.94 -2.03 2.15
C ALA A 158 -3.36 -3.45 2.32
N ASP A 159 -4.02 -4.33 3.10
CA ASP A 159 -3.62 -5.73 3.26
C ASP A 159 -4.19 -6.59 2.12
N ILE A 160 -3.47 -6.62 1.00
CA ILE A 160 -3.90 -7.32 -0.22
C ILE A 160 -3.98 -8.83 -0.01
N TYR A 161 -3.12 -9.39 0.84
CA TYR A 161 -3.06 -10.83 1.07
C TYR A 161 -4.16 -11.34 2.01
N GLY A 162 -4.70 -10.46 2.85
CA GLY A 162 -5.74 -10.81 3.83
C GLY A 162 -6.70 -9.65 4.07
N PRO A 163 -7.41 -9.16 3.02
CA PRO A 163 -8.27 -8.01 3.16
C PRO A 163 -9.40 -8.29 4.15
N SER A 164 -9.50 -7.49 5.19
CA SER A 164 -10.45 -7.68 6.29
C SER A 164 -11.59 -6.65 6.32
N ALA A 165 -11.42 -5.49 5.71
CA ALA A 165 -12.44 -4.44 5.73
C ALA A 165 -13.80 -4.87 5.19
N PRO A 166 -13.91 -5.65 4.08
CA PRO A 166 -15.20 -6.14 3.60
C PRO A 166 -16.00 -6.88 4.68
N ARG A 167 -15.32 -7.77 5.41
CA ARG A 167 -15.96 -8.58 6.48
C ARG A 167 -16.27 -7.74 7.70
N LEU A 168 -15.36 -6.86 8.12
CA LEU A 168 -15.54 -6.02 9.31
C LEU A 168 -16.69 -5.01 9.15
N PHE A 169 -16.93 -4.52 7.93
CA PHE A 169 -18.04 -3.62 7.62
C PHE A 169 -19.31 -4.35 7.13
N GLY A 170 -19.27 -5.66 6.94
CA GLY A 170 -20.40 -6.43 6.41
C GLY A 170 -20.74 -6.08 4.95
N LEU A 171 -19.73 -5.67 4.16
CA LEU A 171 -19.92 -5.24 2.78
C LEU A 171 -19.56 -6.35 1.79
N ASN A 172 -20.53 -6.66 0.90
CA ASN A 172 -20.40 -7.68 -0.15
C ASN A 172 -20.63 -7.10 -1.56
N LYS A 173 -20.48 -5.79 -1.71
CA LYS A 173 -20.74 -5.08 -2.98
C LYS A 173 -19.43 -4.75 -3.67
N LYS A 174 -19.45 -4.72 -5.02
CA LYS A 174 -18.30 -4.21 -5.81
C LYS A 174 -18.40 -2.69 -5.94
N PRO A 175 -17.26 -1.96 -5.90
CA PRO A 175 -17.22 -0.53 -6.18
C PRO A 175 -17.70 -0.22 -7.59
N LEU A 176 -18.45 0.87 -7.74
CA LEU A 176 -18.83 1.39 -9.05
C LEU A 176 -17.68 2.18 -9.65
N VAL A 177 -17.69 2.27 -10.99
CA VAL A 177 -16.76 3.12 -11.74
C VAL A 177 -17.54 4.30 -12.30
N GLU A 178 -17.08 5.52 -12.02
CA GLU A 178 -17.63 6.74 -12.56
C GLU A 178 -16.50 7.60 -13.14
N GLU A 179 -16.65 8.01 -14.41
CA GLU A 179 -15.62 8.77 -15.15
C GLU A 179 -14.21 8.13 -15.09
N GLY A 180 -14.15 6.80 -15.10
CA GLY A 180 -12.90 6.04 -15.07
C GLY A 180 -12.24 5.95 -13.69
N LYS A 181 -12.87 6.45 -12.62
CA LYS A 181 -12.43 6.35 -11.23
C LYS A 181 -13.33 5.42 -10.43
N LEU A 182 -12.75 4.71 -9.47
CA LEU A 182 -13.49 3.88 -8.53
C LEU A 182 -14.20 4.76 -7.49
N LEU A 183 -15.47 4.46 -7.22
CA LEU A 183 -16.18 5.05 -6.10
C LEU A 183 -15.95 4.20 -4.85
N PRO A 184 -15.57 4.81 -3.71
CA PRO A 184 -15.47 4.07 -2.45
C PRO A 184 -16.87 3.59 -2.02
N LEU A 185 -16.94 2.44 -1.38
CA LEU A 185 -18.17 2.01 -0.70
C LEU A 185 -18.35 2.82 0.58
N GLU A 186 -19.59 2.98 1.01
CA GLU A 186 -19.92 3.71 2.24
C GLU A 186 -20.67 2.80 3.20
N ALA A 187 -20.21 2.76 4.46
CA ALA A 187 -20.90 2.12 5.57
C ALA A 187 -20.59 2.85 6.88
N HIS A 188 -21.59 3.01 7.73
CA HIS A 188 -21.47 3.63 9.05
C HIS A 188 -20.79 5.02 9.02
N GLY A 189 -21.02 5.82 7.96
CA GLY A 189 -20.42 7.14 7.80
C GLY A 189 -18.94 7.14 7.38
N VAL A 190 -18.38 5.99 7.02
CA VAL A 190 -16.99 5.85 6.55
C VAL A 190 -16.98 5.47 5.07
N LYS A 191 -16.11 6.11 4.28
CA LYS A 191 -15.80 5.70 2.89
C LYS A 191 -14.72 4.63 2.91
N ILE A 192 -14.94 3.51 2.22
CA ILE A 192 -14.10 2.33 2.33
C ILE A 192 -13.66 1.85 0.97
N MET A 193 -12.36 1.57 0.83
CA MET A 193 -11.81 0.86 -0.31
C MET A 193 -10.89 -0.27 0.17
N SER A 194 -10.99 -1.41 -0.49
CA SER A 194 -10.19 -2.61 -0.22
C SER A 194 -9.99 -3.40 -1.49
N MET A 195 -8.85 -4.05 -1.64
CA MET A 195 -8.64 -5.05 -2.70
C MET A 195 -9.64 -6.22 -2.62
N GLY A 196 -10.15 -6.52 -1.43
CA GLY A 196 -11.17 -7.54 -1.24
C GLY A 196 -12.50 -7.24 -1.94
N PHE A 197 -12.76 -5.99 -2.37
CA PHE A 197 -13.90 -5.65 -3.22
C PHE A 197 -13.62 -5.86 -4.71
N LEU A 198 -12.35 -5.89 -5.11
CA LEU A 198 -11.91 -5.92 -6.51
C LEU A 198 -11.56 -7.32 -6.98
N VAL A 199 -11.09 -8.17 -6.07
CA VAL A 199 -10.61 -9.52 -6.36
C VAL A 199 -11.45 -10.53 -5.58
N ASP A 200 -11.89 -11.59 -6.25
CA ASP A 200 -12.60 -12.70 -5.61
C ASP A 200 -11.60 -13.52 -4.77
N GLU A 201 -11.91 -13.76 -3.49
CA GLU A 201 -11.11 -14.61 -2.57
C GLU A 201 -10.81 -16.01 -3.15
N LYS A 202 -11.66 -16.52 -4.06
CA LYS A 202 -11.52 -17.82 -4.68
C LYS A 202 -10.54 -17.84 -5.86
N THR A 203 -10.13 -16.69 -6.35
CA THR A 203 -9.21 -16.60 -7.49
C THR A 203 -7.77 -16.59 -6.97
N PRO A 204 -6.97 -17.63 -7.20
CA PRO A 204 -5.58 -17.67 -6.77
C PRO A 204 -4.78 -16.64 -7.58
N MET A 205 -4.51 -15.49 -7.01
CA MET A 205 -3.62 -14.48 -7.59
C MET A 205 -2.24 -14.53 -6.94
N VAL A 206 -1.23 -14.67 -7.77
CA VAL A 206 0.17 -14.57 -7.31
C VAL A 206 0.57 -13.10 -7.35
N TRP A 207 0.39 -12.41 -6.25
CA TRP A 207 0.82 -11.03 -6.08
C TRP A 207 2.34 -10.96 -5.85
N ARG A 208 3.05 -10.22 -6.71
CA ARG A 208 4.45 -9.85 -6.48
C ARG A 208 4.51 -8.46 -5.85
N GLY A 209 5.52 -8.20 -5.01
CA GLY A 209 5.66 -6.94 -4.28
C GLY A 209 5.43 -5.67 -5.10
N PRO A 210 6.05 -5.49 -6.28
CA PRO A 210 5.81 -4.30 -7.12
C PRO A 210 4.37 -4.15 -7.60
N MET A 211 3.65 -5.25 -7.88
CA MET A 211 2.23 -5.24 -8.26
C MET A 211 1.35 -4.76 -7.10
N VAL A 212 1.64 -5.28 -5.90
CA VAL A 212 0.96 -4.87 -4.66
C VAL A 212 1.10 -3.37 -4.45
N THR A 213 2.31 -2.86 -4.50
CA THR A 213 2.61 -1.44 -4.32
C THR A 213 1.87 -0.57 -5.34
N GLN A 214 1.90 -0.96 -6.61
CA GLN A 214 1.23 -0.21 -7.67
C GLN A 214 -0.29 -0.20 -7.48
N ALA A 215 -0.91 -1.34 -7.17
CA ALA A 215 -2.35 -1.42 -6.91
C ALA A 215 -2.77 -0.54 -5.72
N LEU A 216 -1.97 -0.53 -4.65
CA LEU A 216 -2.21 0.33 -3.49
C LEU A 216 -2.10 1.81 -3.83
N MET A 217 -1.07 2.20 -4.60
CA MET A 217 -0.91 3.58 -5.05
C MET A 217 -2.04 4.02 -5.99
N GLN A 218 -2.56 3.13 -6.82
CA GLN A 218 -3.75 3.40 -7.62
C GLN A 218 -5.00 3.59 -6.75
N MET A 219 -5.24 2.74 -5.76
CA MET A 219 -6.37 2.90 -4.83
C MET A 219 -6.27 4.21 -4.04
N LEU A 220 -5.08 4.65 -3.67
CA LEU A 220 -4.88 5.94 -3.04
C LEU A 220 -5.21 7.11 -3.99
N ASN A 221 -4.75 7.05 -5.23
CA ASN A 221 -4.78 8.20 -6.15
C ASN A 221 -5.98 8.22 -7.12
N GLU A 222 -6.54 7.05 -7.49
CA GLU A 222 -7.56 6.93 -8.54
C GLU A 222 -8.97 6.65 -8.00
N VAL A 223 -9.13 6.52 -6.67
CA VAL A 223 -10.45 6.45 -6.03
C VAL A 223 -10.99 7.86 -5.81
N LYS A 224 -12.28 8.09 -6.08
CA LYS A 224 -12.98 9.36 -5.81
C LYS A 224 -13.26 9.51 -4.29
N TRP A 225 -12.22 9.72 -3.50
CA TRP A 225 -12.37 9.89 -2.05
C TRP A 225 -13.17 11.13 -1.66
N GLY A 226 -13.09 12.21 -2.47
CA GLY A 226 -13.67 13.52 -2.15
C GLY A 226 -12.91 14.20 -1.00
N GLU A 227 -13.59 15.11 -0.30
CA GLU A 227 -13.01 15.77 0.88
C GLU A 227 -13.08 14.85 2.09
N LEU A 228 -11.93 14.66 2.76
CA LEU A 228 -11.82 13.88 3.99
C LEU A 228 -11.06 14.66 5.06
N ASP A 229 -11.56 14.59 6.29
CA ASP A 229 -10.85 15.12 7.45
C ASP A 229 -9.75 14.15 7.89
N ALA A 230 -10.00 12.83 7.77
CA ALA A 230 -9.00 11.79 7.99
C ALA A 230 -9.14 10.63 7.00
N MET A 231 -7.99 10.08 6.59
CA MET A 231 -7.89 8.77 5.92
C MET A 231 -7.11 7.83 6.81
N ILE A 232 -7.71 6.72 7.16
CA ILE A 232 -7.07 5.63 7.88
C ILE A 232 -6.56 4.61 6.87
N ILE A 233 -5.29 4.28 6.93
CA ILE A 233 -4.67 3.25 6.08
C ILE A 233 -4.37 2.05 6.96
N ASP A 234 -5.14 0.96 6.77
CA ASP A 234 -4.85 -0.33 7.38
C ASP A 234 -3.70 -1.00 6.62
N MET A 235 -2.50 -0.90 7.17
CA MET A 235 -1.25 -1.32 6.52
C MET A 235 -1.17 -2.86 6.43
N PRO A 236 -0.48 -3.45 5.45
CA PRO A 236 -0.15 -4.87 5.50
C PRO A 236 0.67 -5.19 6.77
N PRO A 237 0.66 -6.43 7.29
CA PRO A 237 1.46 -6.80 8.45
C PRO A 237 2.96 -6.85 8.15
N GLY A 238 3.79 -6.65 9.16
CA GLY A 238 5.26 -6.74 9.06
C GLY A 238 5.95 -5.38 8.86
N THR A 239 7.17 -5.40 8.32
CA THR A 239 8.01 -4.22 8.06
C THR A 239 8.68 -4.33 6.68
N GLY A 240 7.97 -4.89 5.71
CA GLY A 240 8.49 -5.16 4.37
C GLY A 240 8.40 -3.97 3.40
N ASP A 241 8.86 -4.21 2.17
CA ASP A 241 8.97 -3.19 1.12
C ASP A 241 7.65 -2.47 0.81
N VAL A 242 6.53 -3.17 0.90
CA VAL A 242 5.19 -2.59 0.65
C VAL A 242 4.87 -1.49 1.67
N GLN A 243 5.08 -1.78 2.96
CA GLN A 243 4.87 -0.79 4.04
C GLN A 243 5.78 0.41 3.86
N LEU A 244 7.07 0.16 3.60
CA LEU A 244 8.05 1.21 3.39
C LEU A 244 7.65 2.11 2.22
N THR A 245 7.19 1.52 1.11
CA THR A 245 6.77 2.27 -0.07
C THR A 245 5.53 3.12 0.21
N ILE A 246 4.52 2.57 0.90
CA ILE A 246 3.34 3.36 1.30
C ILE A 246 3.77 4.52 2.20
N ALA A 247 4.61 4.27 3.21
CA ALA A 247 5.08 5.30 4.14
C ALA A 247 5.85 6.43 3.43
N GLN A 248 6.60 6.11 2.38
CA GLN A 248 7.35 7.11 1.60
C GLN A 248 6.50 7.92 0.61
N HIS A 249 5.40 7.34 0.09
CA HIS A 249 4.64 7.96 -0.99
C HIS A 249 3.28 8.51 -0.55
N ALA A 250 2.72 8.04 0.56
CA ALA A 250 1.38 8.42 1.00
C ALA A 250 1.33 9.71 1.84
N ALA A 251 2.43 10.47 1.97
CA ALA A 251 2.48 11.71 2.77
C ALA A 251 1.77 11.58 4.15
N LEU A 252 2.14 10.54 4.91
CA LEU A 252 1.51 10.21 6.18
C LEU A 252 1.66 11.34 7.21
N SER A 253 0.56 11.71 7.87
CA SER A 253 0.56 12.60 9.02
C SER A 253 1.13 11.91 10.27
N GLY A 254 1.06 10.58 10.33
CA GLY A 254 1.64 9.76 11.38
C GLY A 254 1.17 8.32 11.34
N ALA A 255 1.74 7.52 12.24
CA ALA A 255 1.46 6.09 12.38
C ALA A 255 1.02 5.71 13.79
N VAL A 256 0.01 4.85 13.90
CA VAL A 256 -0.41 4.16 15.11
C VAL A 256 0.09 2.72 15.02
N ILE A 257 0.82 2.27 16.03
CA ILE A 257 1.39 0.93 16.07
C ILE A 257 0.56 0.04 17.01
N VAL A 258 0.06 -1.08 16.50
CA VAL A 258 -0.73 -2.05 17.27
C VAL A 258 0.14 -3.24 17.61
N SER A 259 0.16 -3.61 18.89
CA SER A 259 0.86 -4.79 19.41
C SER A 259 -0.02 -5.55 20.39
N THR A 260 0.44 -6.74 20.76
CA THR A 260 -0.06 -7.50 21.92
C THR A 260 1.05 -7.52 22.99
N PRO A 261 0.75 -7.83 24.26
CA PRO A 261 1.77 -7.78 25.32
C PRO A 261 2.83 -8.90 25.26
N GLN A 262 2.72 -9.84 24.32
CA GLN A 262 3.66 -10.94 24.14
C GLN A 262 5.02 -10.44 23.63
N ASP A 263 6.13 -10.97 24.18
CA ASP A 263 7.50 -10.54 23.86
C ASP A 263 7.82 -10.54 22.35
N LEU A 264 7.40 -11.59 21.62
CA LEU A 264 7.62 -11.66 20.17
C LEU A 264 6.87 -10.55 19.41
N ALA A 265 5.65 -10.17 19.86
CA ALA A 265 4.91 -9.09 19.26
C ALA A 265 5.58 -7.73 19.53
N LEU A 266 6.12 -7.56 20.73
CA LEU A 266 6.82 -6.34 21.14
C LEU A 266 8.12 -6.14 20.34
N ILE A 267 8.88 -7.21 20.07
CA ILE A 267 10.07 -7.15 19.21
C ILE A 267 9.70 -6.60 17.83
N ASP A 268 8.62 -7.11 17.24
CA ASP A 268 8.18 -6.69 15.90
C ASP A 268 7.55 -5.28 15.93
N ALA A 269 6.86 -4.90 17.00
CA ALA A 269 6.35 -3.54 17.18
C ALA A 269 7.50 -2.52 17.24
N ARG A 270 8.60 -2.81 17.95
CA ARG A 270 9.82 -1.98 17.97
C ARG A 270 10.41 -1.80 16.56
N ARG A 271 10.43 -2.86 15.75
CA ARG A 271 10.87 -2.79 14.35
C ARG A 271 9.98 -1.90 13.51
N ALA A 272 8.65 -1.97 13.72
CA ALA A 272 7.70 -1.10 13.02
C ALA A 272 7.91 0.37 13.40
N VAL A 273 8.07 0.69 14.69
CA VAL A 273 8.40 2.05 15.15
C VAL A 273 9.68 2.55 14.48
N ALA A 274 10.76 1.74 14.50
CA ALA A 274 12.03 2.12 13.90
C ALA A 274 11.93 2.33 12.37
N MET A 275 11.12 1.54 11.68
CA MET A 275 10.86 1.72 10.25
C MET A 275 10.20 3.07 9.95
N PHE A 276 9.13 3.43 10.67
CA PHE A 276 8.45 4.72 10.46
C PHE A 276 9.34 5.91 10.83
N GLN A 277 10.12 5.82 11.90
CA GLN A 277 11.11 6.84 12.28
C GLN A 277 12.16 7.03 11.18
N LYS A 278 12.64 5.94 10.55
CA LYS A 278 13.62 6.00 9.46
C LYS A 278 13.11 6.74 8.21
N VAL A 279 11.80 6.70 7.97
CA VAL A 279 11.14 7.43 6.87
C VAL A 279 10.51 8.75 7.32
N GLU A 280 10.91 9.24 8.49
CA GLU A 280 10.48 10.52 9.07
C GLU A 280 8.96 10.65 9.25
N THR A 281 8.25 9.51 9.41
CA THR A 281 6.84 9.49 9.72
C THR A 281 6.64 9.54 11.24
N PRO A 282 5.93 10.54 11.79
CA PRO A 282 5.68 10.65 13.22
C PRO A 282 4.95 9.43 13.79
N ILE A 283 5.35 8.95 14.96
CA ILE A 283 4.60 7.94 15.70
C ILE A 283 3.55 8.65 16.56
N LEU A 284 2.27 8.49 16.21
CA LEU A 284 1.15 9.03 16.99
C LEU A 284 0.99 8.30 18.31
N GLY A 285 1.33 7.02 18.34
CA GLY A 285 1.42 6.24 19.56
C GLY A 285 1.30 4.73 19.32
N VAL A 286 1.36 4.00 20.45
CA VAL A 286 1.27 2.54 20.51
C VAL A 286 -0.02 2.14 21.22
N ILE A 287 -0.71 1.13 20.70
CA ILE A 287 -1.88 0.48 21.32
C ILE A 287 -1.51 -0.94 21.71
N GLU A 288 -1.81 -1.33 22.95
CA GLU A 288 -1.73 -2.71 23.38
C GLU A 288 -3.10 -3.37 23.25
N ASN A 289 -3.26 -4.25 22.29
CA ASN A 289 -4.47 -5.05 22.14
C ASN A 289 -4.31 -6.40 22.83
N MET A 290 -5.45 -7.02 23.20
CA MET A 290 -5.47 -8.30 23.93
C MET A 290 -4.72 -8.25 25.27
N SER A 291 -4.70 -7.10 25.94
CA SER A 291 -4.03 -6.88 27.21
C SER A 291 -4.65 -7.70 28.33
N TYR A 292 -5.96 -7.90 28.28
CA TYR A 292 -6.68 -8.71 29.24
C TYR A 292 -7.98 -9.28 28.67
N PHE A 293 -8.44 -10.35 29.28
CA PHE A 293 -9.75 -10.93 29.06
C PHE A 293 -10.65 -10.65 30.27
N GLN A 294 -11.83 -10.08 30.02
CA GLN A 294 -12.84 -9.93 31.05
C GLN A 294 -13.85 -11.08 30.95
N CYS A 295 -13.96 -11.86 31.99
CA CYS A 295 -14.86 -13.00 32.04
C CYS A 295 -16.33 -12.52 31.94
N PRO A 296 -17.12 -12.97 30.94
CA PRO A 296 -18.51 -12.56 30.80
C PRO A 296 -19.42 -13.08 31.91
N HIS A 297 -18.99 -14.08 32.71
CA HIS A 297 -19.78 -14.67 33.78
C HIS A 297 -19.58 -13.99 35.14
N CYS A 298 -18.34 -13.67 35.49
CA CYS A 298 -18.01 -13.13 36.81
C CYS A 298 -17.40 -11.72 36.77
N GLY A 299 -17.13 -11.18 35.58
CA GLY A 299 -16.44 -9.88 35.41
C GLY A 299 -14.96 -9.90 35.80
N GLY A 300 -14.42 -11.04 36.21
CA GLY A 300 -13.00 -11.18 36.59
C GLY A 300 -12.08 -10.91 35.40
N ARG A 301 -10.99 -10.15 35.63
CA ARG A 301 -9.96 -9.85 34.64
C ARG A 301 -8.87 -10.92 34.69
N SER A 302 -8.42 -11.39 33.51
CA SER A 302 -7.31 -12.34 33.34
C SER A 302 -6.36 -11.84 32.25
N GLU A 303 -5.06 -11.85 32.55
CA GLU A 303 -4.00 -11.38 31.64
C GLU A 303 -3.38 -12.58 30.92
N ILE A 304 -4.13 -13.13 29.94
CA ILE A 304 -3.82 -14.39 29.25
C ILE A 304 -2.46 -14.32 28.52
N PHE A 305 -2.13 -13.17 27.94
CA PHE A 305 -0.93 -12.97 27.14
C PHE A 305 0.11 -12.09 27.82
N SER A 306 0.08 -11.92 29.15
CA SER A 306 0.79 -10.88 29.88
C SER A 306 0.09 -9.52 29.73
N HIS A 307 0.65 -8.45 30.32
CA HIS A 307 0.06 -7.12 30.36
C HIS A 307 1.11 -6.02 30.45
N GLY A 308 0.86 -4.89 29.79
CA GLY A 308 1.65 -3.67 29.95
C GLY A 308 2.97 -3.65 29.18
N GLY A 309 3.28 -4.69 28.40
CA GLY A 309 4.52 -4.77 27.65
C GLY A 309 4.66 -3.66 26.60
N ALA A 310 3.57 -3.34 25.87
CA ALA A 310 3.59 -2.28 24.87
C ALA A 310 3.62 -0.88 25.52
N ARG A 311 3.03 -0.69 26.68
CA ARG A 311 3.16 0.54 27.47
C ARG A 311 4.62 0.79 27.85
N HIS A 312 5.28 -0.23 28.39
CA HIS A 312 6.69 -0.15 28.78
C HIS A 312 7.61 0.12 27.58
N ASP A 313 7.35 -0.52 26.44
CA ASP A 313 8.10 -0.25 25.21
C ASP A 313 7.85 1.16 24.68
N ALA A 314 6.62 1.67 24.74
CA ALA A 314 6.30 3.05 24.37
C ALA A 314 7.10 4.06 25.21
N GLU A 315 7.18 3.86 26.52
CA GLU A 315 7.98 4.67 27.44
C GLU A 315 9.48 4.65 27.06
N LYS A 316 10.04 3.44 26.82
CA LYS A 316 11.44 3.29 26.42
C LYS A 316 11.77 3.97 25.10
N LEU A 317 10.83 3.91 24.13
CA LEU A 317 10.99 4.50 22.81
C LEU A 317 10.63 5.98 22.78
N SER A 318 10.18 6.56 23.89
CA SER A 318 9.70 7.93 24.00
C SER A 318 8.60 8.26 22.99
N VAL A 319 7.67 7.32 22.79
CA VAL A 319 6.47 7.49 21.95
C VAL A 319 5.21 7.42 22.81
N PRO A 320 4.10 8.07 22.43
CA PRO A 320 2.86 8.02 23.21
C PRO A 320 2.31 6.59 23.35
N PHE A 321 1.75 6.27 24.51
CA PHE A 321 0.89 5.10 24.70
C PHE A 321 -0.57 5.54 24.64
N LEU A 322 -1.33 5.02 23.66
CA LEU A 322 -2.70 5.46 23.40
C LEU A 322 -3.75 4.70 24.20
N GLY A 323 -3.42 3.52 24.69
CA GLY A 323 -4.34 2.70 25.47
C GLY A 323 -4.18 1.20 25.26
N GLU A 324 -5.04 0.47 25.99
CA GLU A 324 -5.13 -0.99 25.98
C GLU A 324 -6.58 -1.46 25.82
#